data_04cdaee0d8b98bf2c50a82d5a21417ac
#
_entry.id   04cdaee0d8b98bf2c50a82d5a21417ac
#
_cell.length_a   1.000
_cell.length_b   1.000
_cell.length_c   1.000
_cell.angle_alpha   90.00
_cell.angle_beta   90.00
_cell.angle_gamma   90.00
#
_symmetry.space_group_name_H-M   'P 1'
#
loop_
_entity.id
_entity.type
_entity.pdbx_description
1 polymer ?
#
loop_
_entity_poly.entity_id
_entity_poly.type
_entity_poly.pdbx_seq_one_letter_code
_entity_poly.pdbx_strand_id
1 'polypeptide(L)'
;MQKKSLKIAVSKEIGKVSAKCYIPGKPKCIMTLAHGAGAGMDHIFMETLATRLAEEGIATLRFNFPFTENKKGRPDSPAVAHQAIKAAIAKAHELFPKLPLFVAGKSFGGRMSSQLLSADPPGTVHGLIFYGFPLHQPGNPSVDRAEHLKQVKVPMLFLQGTRDALATIDLIEKVSKPLKKAKLVKLEGADHSFKAGKKDIMSELVAATKEWIAKQSS
;
A
#
# COMPACT_ATOMS: atom_id res chain seq x y z
N MET A 1 4.14 21.63 2.87
CA MET A 1 4.55 20.19 2.91
C MET A 1 6.06 20.10 3.13
N GLN A 2 6.51 19.34 4.12
CA GLN A 2 7.93 19.04 4.38
C GLN A 2 8.27 17.67 3.78
N LYS A 3 9.45 17.55 3.14
CA LYS A 3 9.98 16.28 2.62
C LYS A 3 11.22 15.91 3.42
N LYS A 4 11.24 14.71 4.01
CA LYS A 4 12.37 14.18 4.78
C LYS A 4 12.89 12.89 4.14
N SER A 5 14.18 12.81 3.87
CA SER A 5 14.86 11.54 3.53
C SER A 5 15.44 10.92 4.79
N LEU A 6 15.30 9.60 4.95
CA LEU A 6 15.79 8.87 6.11
C LEU A 6 16.16 7.43 5.73
N LYS A 7 16.82 6.74 6.65
CA LYS A 7 17.10 5.30 6.56
C LYS A 7 16.30 4.56 7.65
N ILE A 8 15.73 3.41 7.29
CA ILE A 8 15.03 2.52 8.22
C ILE A 8 15.92 1.30 8.45
N ALA A 9 16.29 1.04 9.70
CA ALA A 9 16.95 -0.21 10.06
C ALA A 9 15.92 -1.35 10.02
N VAL A 10 16.21 -2.40 9.25
CA VAL A 10 15.33 -3.57 9.09
C VAL A 10 15.75 -4.69 10.04
N SER A 11 16.95 -5.24 9.86
CA SER A 11 17.57 -6.21 10.77
C SER A 11 19.09 -6.17 10.59
N LYS A 12 19.84 -6.93 11.39
CA LYS A 12 21.30 -7.02 11.26
C LYS A 12 21.71 -7.61 9.89
N GLU A 13 20.98 -8.60 9.42
CA GLU A 13 21.25 -9.33 8.17
C GLU A 13 20.84 -8.52 6.94
N ILE A 14 19.72 -7.81 7.01
CA ILE A 14 19.18 -7.03 5.88
C ILE A 14 19.82 -5.64 5.82
N GLY A 15 20.18 -5.08 6.97
CA GLY A 15 20.73 -3.73 7.07
C GLY A 15 19.67 -2.64 7.07
N LYS A 16 19.93 -1.55 6.34
CA LYS A 16 19.05 -0.37 6.28
C LYS A 16 18.51 -0.18 4.87
N VAL A 17 17.28 0.31 4.77
CA VAL A 17 16.66 0.73 3.50
C VAL A 17 16.38 2.21 3.50
N SER A 18 16.40 2.83 2.31
CA SER A 18 16.05 4.23 2.09
C SER A 18 14.57 4.44 2.26
N ALA A 19 14.19 5.58 2.83
CA ALA A 19 12.80 6.01 2.96
C ALA A 19 12.66 7.52 2.77
N LYS A 20 11.47 7.96 2.36
CA LYS A 20 11.07 9.36 2.23
C LYS A 20 9.74 9.59 2.92
N CYS A 21 9.70 10.56 3.82
CA CYS A 21 8.49 10.97 4.50
C CYS A 21 8.01 12.31 3.95
N TYR A 22 6.76 12.37 3.48
CA TYR A 22 6.10 13.60 3.07
C TYR A 22 5.09 13.99 4.14
N ILE A 23 5.27 15.20 4.70
CA ILE A 23 4.57 15.66 5.89
C ILE A 23 3.78 16.93 5.54
N PRO A 24 2.45 16.91 5.55
CA PRO A 24 1.64 18.11 5.41
C PRO A 24 1.79 19.03 6.63
N GLY A 25 1.37 20.30 6.53
CA GLY A 25 1.47 21.25 7.64
C GLY A 25 0.71 20.81 8.90
N LYS A 26 -0.43 20.13 8.72
CA LYS A 26 -1.26 19.57 9.80
C LYS A 26 -1.65 18.13 9.43
N PRO A 27 -0.82 17.13 9.70
CA PRO A 27 -1.13 15.75 9.36
C PRO A 27 -2.27 15.20 10.21
N LYS A 28 -3.25 14.56 9.57
CA LYS A 28 -4.40 13.91 10.22
C LYS A 28 -4.13 12.44 10.52
N CYS A 29 -3.28 11.81 9.73
CA CYS A 29 -2.82 10.44 9.89
C CYS A 29 -1.47 10.24 9.21
N ILE A 30 -0.83 9.11 9.47
CA ILE A 30 0.37 8.64 8.77
C ILE A 30 0.07 7.35 8.02
N MET A 31 0.59 7.22 6.81
CA MET A 31 0.46 6.04 5.97
C MET A 31 1.84 5.54 5.54
N THR A 32 2.16 4.27 5.79
CA THR A 32 3.27 3.61 5.10
C THR A 32 2.83 3.27 3.68
N LEU A 33 3.70 3.48 2.68
CA LEU A 33 3.36 3.26 1.28
C LEU A 33 4.45 2.42 0.59
N ALA A 34 4.18 1.12 0.46
CA ALA A 34 5.06 0.12 -0.13
C ALA A 34 4.92 0.07 -1.66
N HIS A 35 6.05 0.04 -2.38
CA HIS A 35 6.06 0.02 -3.85
C HIS A 35 5.80 -1.37 -4.45
N GLY A 36 5.54 -1.44 -5.75
CA GLY A 36 5.37 -2.68 -6.52
C GLY A 36 6.71 -3.37 -6.87
N ALA A 37 6.63 -4.59 -7.41
CA ALA A 37 7.79 -5.41 -7.74
C ALA A 37 8.73 -4.79 -8.81
N GLY A 38 8.19 -4.07 -9.77
CA GLY A 38 8.95 -3.45 -10.87
C GLY A 38 9.37 -2.01 -10.65
N ALA A 39 9.31 -1.50 -9.40
CA ALA A 39 9.54 -0.08 -9.12
C ALA A 39 10.22 0.08 -7.75
N GLY A 40 10.64 1.31 -7.44
CA GLY A 40 11.12 1.70 -6.11
C GLY A 40 10.24 2.80 -5.51
N MET A 41 10.60 3.27 -4.34
CA MET A 41 9.88 4.35 -3.66
C MET A 41 9.83 5.66 -4.45
N ASP A 42 10.78 5.88 -5.38
CA ASP A 42 10.90 7.08 -6.21
C ASP A 42 10.24 6.96 -7.59
N HIS A 43 9.56 5.85 -7.85
CA HIS A 43 8.76 5.72 -9.07
C HIS A 43 7.70 6.83 -9.13
N ILE A 44 7.50 7.40 -10.31
CA ILE A 44 6.63 8.58 -10.52
C ILE A 44 5.22 8.39 -9.92
N PHE A 45 4.61 7.21 -10.07
CA PHE A 45 3.31 6.90 -9.46
C PHE A 45 3.35 7.05 -7.94
N MET A 46 4.39 6.50 -7.28
CA MET A 46 4.53 6.53 -5.82
C MET A 46 4.76 7.96 -5.31
N GLU A 47 5.54 8.74 -6.04
CA GLU A 47 5.82 10.13 -5.68
C GLU A 47 4.59 11.01 -5.88
N THR A 48 3.92 10.90 -7.02
CA THR A 48 2.71 11.67 -7.31
C THR A 48 1.61 11.36 -6.29
N LEU A 49 1.37 10.07 -6.00
CA LEU A 49 0.38 9.64 -5.01
C LEU A 49 0.71 10.24 -3.62
N ALA A 50 1.96 10.14 -3.17
CA ALA A 50 2.37 10.67 -1.87
C ALA A 50 2.25 12.20 -1.80
N THR A 51 2.54 12.91 -2.89
CA THR A 51 2.39 14.37 -2.97
C THR A 51 0.92 14.76 -2.85
N ARG A 52 0.06 14.16 -3.66
CA ARG A 52 -1.40 14.42 -3.65
C ARG A 52 -2.06 14.06 -2.31
N LEU A 53 -1.65 12.94 -1.68
CA LEU A 53 -2.14 12.57 -0.35
C LEU A 53 -1.72 13.59 0.72
N ALA A 54 -0.49 14.13 0.62
CA ALA A 54 -0.04 15.17 1.55
C ALA A 54 -0.82 16.49 1.39
N GLU A 55 -1.26 16.85 0.19
CA GLU A 55 -2.16 17.99 -0.06
C GLU A 55 -3.50 17.81 0.68
N GLU A 56 -3.95 16.56 0.89
CA GLU A 56 -5.17 16.20 1.62
C GLU A 56 -4.96 15.96 3.13
N GLY A 57 -3.76 16.26 3.64
CA GLY A 57 -3.44 16.14 5.06
C GLY A 57 -3.02 14.74 5.49
N ILE A 58 -2.70 13.84 4.57
CA ILE A 58 -2.24 12.47 4.84
C ILE A 58 -0.72 12.43 4.73
N ALA A 59 -0.02 12.27 5.86
CA ALA A 59 1.42 12.06 5.84
C ALA A 59 1.73 10.66 5.25
N THR A 60 2.82 10.55 4.48
CA THR A 60 3.21 9.26 3.88
C THR A 60 4.68 8.94 4.17
N LEU A 61 4.97 7.69 4.48
CA LEU A 61 6.30 7.12 4.59
C LEU A 61 6.50 6.08 3.49
N ARG A 62 7.15 6.48 2.39
CA ARG A 62 7.59 5.57 1.32
C ARG A 62 8.94 4.99 1.67
N PHE A 63 9.19 3.74 1.31
CA PHE A 63 10.47 3.08 1.56
C PHE A 63 10.81 2.10 0.43
N ASN A 64 12.09 1.81 0.25
CA ASN A 64 12.52 0.74 -0.64
C ASN A 64 12.43 -0.60 0.06
N PHE A 65 11.97 -1.63 -0.67
CA PHE A 65 12.25 -3.01 -0.27
C PHE A 65 13.75 -3.31 -0.41
N PRO A 66 14.29 -4.27 0.34
CA PRO A 66 15.71 -4.63 0.27
C PRO A 66 16.21 -5.00 -1.13
N PHE A 67 15.36 -5.65 -1.95
CA PHE A 67 15.74 -5.96 -3.34
C PHE A 67 15.97 -4.69 -4.18
N THR A 68 15.16 -3.67 -4.00
CA THR A 68 15.32 -2.38 -4.71
C THR A 68 16.51 -1.62 -4.16
N GLU A 69 16.68 -1.55 -2.84
CA GLU A 69 17.85 -0.91 -2.21
C GLU A 69 19.17 -1.52 -2.71
N ASN A 70 19.20 -2.82 -2.86
CA ASN A 70 20.38 -3.58 -3.32
C ASN A 70 20.43 -3.80 -4.84
N LYS A 71 19.54 -3.13 -5.62
CA LYS A 71 19.47 -3.22 -7.09
C LYS A 71 19.34 -4.66 -7.62
N LYS A 72 18.65 -5.53 -6.89
CA LYS A 72 18.37 -6.91 -7.33
C LYS A 72 17.25 -6.91 -8.37
N GLY A 73 17.37 -7.75 -9.40
CA GLY A 73 16.39 -7.86 -10.49
C GLY A 73 15.09 -8.59 -10.12
N ARG A 74 15.01 -9.18 -8.92
CA ARG A 74 13.84 -9.94 -8.46
C ARG A 74 13.42 -9.49 -7.07
N PRO A 75 12.10 -9.48 -6.77
CA PRO A 75 11.58 -9.20 -5.43
C PRO A 75 12.15 -10.16 -4.38
N ASP A 76 12.27 -9.66 -3.16
CA ASP A 76 12.63 -10.46 -1.99
C ASP A 76 11.56 -11.53 -1.69
N SER A 77 11.97 -12.54 -0.92
CA SER A 77 11.02 -13.50 -0.35
C SER A 77 10.00 -12.79 0.56
N PRO A 78 8.80 -13.36 0.77
CA PRO A 78 7.83 -12.79 1.69
C PRO A 78 8.41 -12.47 3.08
N ALA A 79 9.23 -13.34 3.62
CA ALA A 79 9.85 -13.16 4.94
C ALA A 79 10.70 -11.89 5.02
N VAL A 80 11.52 -11.60 4.00
CA VAL A 80 12.35 -10.39 3.93
C VAL A 80 11.48 -9.15 3.71
N ALA A 81 10.48 -9.22 2.82
CA ALA A 81 9.56 -8.13 2.56
C ALA A 81 8.75 -7.77 3.81
N HIS A 82 8.29 -8.76 4.58
CA HIS A 82 7.56 -8.54 5.84
C HIS A 82 8.42 -7.81 6.88
N GLN A 83 9.71 -8.15 7.01
CA GLN A 83 10.61 -7.45 7.92
C GLN A 83 10.76 -5.97 7.55
N ALA A 84 10.90 -5.65 6.25
CA ALA A 84 10.97 -4.26 5.80
C ALA A 84 9.67 -3.49 6.05
N ILE A 85 8.50 -4.10 5.81
CA ILE A 85 7.20 -3.50 6.10
C ILE A 85 7.03 -3.29 7.60
N LYS A 86 7.36 -4.27 8.44
CA LYS A 86 7.29 -4.17 9.91
C LYS A 86 8.16 -3.02 10.42
N ALA A 87 9.39 -2.89 9.91
CA ALA A 87 10.30 -1.80 10.24
C ALA A 87 9.74 -0.43 9.80
N ALA A 88 9.11 -0.35 8.63
CA ALA A 88 8.48 0.88 8.15
C ALA A 88 7.27 1.28 9.00
N ILE A 89 6.44 0.32 9.43
CA ILE A 89 5.31 0.55 10.36
C ILE A 89 5.83 1.10 11.68
N ALA A 90 6.84 0.45 12.28
CA ALA A 90 7.46 0.89 13.53
C ALA A 90 8.02 2.31 13.39
N LYS A 91 8.71 2.62 12.28
CA LYS A 91 9.26 3.95 12.01
C LYS A 91 8.18 5.02 11.82
N ALA A 92 7.08 4.69 11.15
CA ALA A 92 5.95 5.60 10.99
C ALA A 92 5.29 5.93 12.34
N HIS A 93 5.11 4.93 13.20
CA HIS A 93 4.59 5.12 14.55
C HIS A 93 5.56 5.93 15.43
N GLU A 94 6.88 5.68 15.36
CA GLU A 94 7.90 6.48 16.04
C GLU A 94 7.84 7.98 15.65
N LEU A 95 7.68 8.25 14.36
CA LEU A 95 7.60 9.63 13.86
C LEU A 95 6.29 10.34 14.26
N PHE A 96 5.20 9.59 14.38
CA PHE A 96 3.85 10.12 14.63
C PHE A 96 3.08 9.25 15.64
N PRO A 97 3.51 9.18 16.91
CA PRO A 97 2.94 8.22 17.88
C PRO A 97 1.48 8.49 18.25
N LYS A 98 0.97 9.69 17.97
CA LYS A 98 -0.39 10.11 18.29
C LYS A 98 -1.35 10.09 17.09
N LEU A 99 -0.85 9.83 15.89
CA LEU A 99 -1.68 9.81 14.69
C LEU A 99 -2.15 8.40 14.35
N PRO A 100 -3.38 8.25 13.82
CA PRO A 100 -3.82 7.00 13.23
C PRO A 100 -2.84 6.55 12.13
N LEU A 101 -2.43 5.27 12.17
CA LEU A 101 -1.48 4.71 11.22
C LEU A 101 -2.19 3.76 10.27
N PHE A 102 -2.03 4.01 8.98
CA PHE A 102 -2.52 3.15 7.91
C PHE A 102 -1.35 2.50 7.17
N VAL A 103 -1.59 1.29 6.68
CA VAL A 103 -0.63 0.58 5.82
C VAL A 103 -1.16 0.56 4.40
N ALA A 104 -0.34 0.91 3.43
CA ALA A 104 -0.75 0.90 2.04
C ALA A 104 0.34 0.33 1.13
N GLY A 105 -0.07 -0.20 -0.02
CA GLY A 105 0.89 -0.66 -0.99
C GLY A 105 0.34 -0.81 -2.40
N LYS A 106 1.22 -0.54 -3.37
CA LYS A 106 0.98 -0.80 -4.78
C LYS A 106 1.33 -2.25 -5.08
N SER A 107 0.38 -3.01 -5.68
CA SER A 107 0.65 -4.35 -6.21
C SER A 107 1.36 -5.27 -5.19
N PHE A 108 2.60 -5.70 -5.47
CA PHE A 108 3.44 -6.50 -4.57
C PHE A 108 3.46 -5.95 -3.14
N GLY A 109 3.67 -4.63 -2.98
CA GLY A 109 3.70 -3.99 -1.67
C GLY A 109 2.41 -4.17 -0.88
N GLY A 110 1.25 -4.04 -1.53
CA GLY A 110 -0.06 -4.28 -0.90
C GLY A 110 -0.23 -5.74 -0.48
N ARG A 111 0.12 -6.69 -1.37
CA ARG A 111 0.02 -8.12 -1.08
C ARG A 111 0.94 -8.54 0.07
N MET A 112 2.20 -8.08 0.09
CA MET A 112 3.12 -8.39 1.20
C MET A 112 2.64 -7.77 2.51
N SER A 113 2.11 -6.55 2.47
CA SER A 113 1.52 -5.91 3.64
C SER A 113 0.34 -6.70 4.21
N SER A 114 -0.56 -7.19 3.35
CA SER A 114 -1.69 -7.99 3.81
C SER A 114 -1.28 -9.35 4.38
N GLN A 115 -0.26 -9.99 3.81
CA GLN A 115 0.29 -11.23 4.37
C GLN A 115 0.90 -11.01 5.76
N LEU A 116 1.66 -9.94 5.96
CA LEU A 116 2.15 -9.57 7.28
C LEU A 116 1.00 -9.36 8.26
N LEU A 117 0.01 -8.52 7.90
CA LEU A 117 -1.10 -8.18 8.79
C LEU A 117 -2.06 -9.36 9.06
N SER A 118 -2.06 -10.38 8.22
CA SER A 118 -2.82 -11.61 8.47
C SER A 118 -2.15 -12.53 9.49
N ALA A 119 -0.82 -12.54 9.56
CA ALA A 119 -0.03 -13.43 10.40
C ALA A 119 0.44 -12.78 11.72
N ASP A 120 0.88 -11.51 11.67
CA ASP A 120 1.46 -10.77 12.80
C ASP A 120 1.04 -9.28 12.72
N PRO A 121 -0.24 -8.96 13.04
CA PRO A 121 -0.74 -7.59 12.93
C PRO A 121 -0.20 -6.71 14.07
N PRO A 122 0.60 -5.66 13.78
CA PRO A 122 0.92 -4.65 14.78
C PRO A 122 -0.35 -3.94 15.25
N GLY A 123 -0.56 -3.87 16.57
CA GLY A 123 -1.77 -3.29 17.18
C GLY A 123 -1.99 -1.80 16.89
N THR A 124 -1.00 -1.13 16.31
CA THR A 124 -1.04 0.29 15.95
C THR A 124 -1.68 0.58 14.58
N VAL A 125 -1.97 -0.46 13.78
CA VAL A 125 -2.50 -0.29 12.41
C VAL A 125 -4.01 -0.16 12.42
N HIS A 126 -4.52 0.94 11.87
CA HIS A 126 -5.95 1.26 11.78
C HIS A 126 -6.61 0.76 10.49
N GLY A 127 -5.85 0.46 9.46
CA GLY A 127 -6.40 -0.05 8.22
C GLY A 127 -5.35 -0.32 7.14
N LEU A 128 -5.76 -1.03 6.10
CA LEU A 128 -4.92 -1.48 4.98
C LEU A 128 -5.51 -1.04 3.65
N ILE A 129 -4.69 -0.46 2.78
CA ILE A 129 -5.11 0.07 1.48
C ILE A 129 -4.32 -0.58 0.35
N PHE A 130 -5.04 -1.12 -0.62
CA PHE A 130 -4.48 -1.72 -1.81
C PHE A 130 -4.65 -0.80 -3.03
N TYR A 131 -3.54 -0.36 -3.58
CA TYR A 131 -3.51 0.28 -4.89
C TYR A 131 -3.24 -0.79 -5.96
N GLY A 132 -4.30 -1.49 -6.40
CA GLY A 132 -4.24 -2.62 -7.32
C GLY A 132 -3.71 -3.89 -6.66
N PHE A 133 -4.60 -4.70 -6.07
CA PHE A 133 -4.21 -6.01 -5.51
C PHE A 133 -3.91 -7.00 -6.63
N PRO A 134 -2.70 -7.62 -6.68
CA PRO A 134 -2.34 -8.55 -7.75
C PRO A 134 -2.87 -9.96 -7.42
N LEU A 135 -4.12 -10.22 -7.76
CA LEU A 135 -4.83 -11.45 -7.40
C LEU A 135 -4.26 -12.69 -8.09
N HIS A 136 -3.84 -12.56 -9.36
CA HIS A 136 -3.30 -13.66 -10.15
C HIS A 136 -2.22 -13.17 -11.14
N GLN A 137 -1.66 -14.08 -11.92
CA GLN A 137 -0.81 -13.73 -13.07
C GLN A 137 -1.67 -13.42 -14.31
N PRO A 138 -1.19 -12.59 -15.24
CA PRO A 138 -1.90 -12.35 -16.48
C PRO A 138 -2.20 -13.66 -17.20
N GLY A 139 -3.43 -13.82 -17.69
CA GLY A 139 -3.85 -15.02 -18.41
C GLY A 139 -4.06 -16.30 -17.56
N ASN A 140 -3.84 -16.22 -16.23
CA ASN A 140 -4.04 -17.35 -15.32
C ASN A 140 -4.90 -16.93 -14.12
N PRO A 141 -6.22 -16.75 -14.30
CA PRO A 141 -7.14 -16.33 -13.24
C PRO A 141 -7.13 -17.29 -12.05
N SER A 142 -6.94 -16.77 -10.83
CA SER A 142 -6.97 -17.50 -9.57
C SER A 142 -7.31 -16.56 -8.41
N VAL A 143 -7.78 -17.10 -7.28
CA VAL A 143 -8.02 -16.37 -6.03
C VAL A 143 -7.05 -16.74 -4.91
N ASP A 144 -6.13 -17.66 -5.14
CA ASP A 144 -5.22 -18.25 -4.14
C ASP A 144 -4.39 -17.17 -3.41
N ARG A 145 -3.98 -16.13 -4.14
CA ARG A 145 -3.21 -15.03 -3.54
C ARG A 145 -3.99 -14.20 -2.52
N ALA A 146 -5.30 -14.40 -2.40
CA ALA A 146 -6.17 -13.66 -1.50
C ALA A 146 -6.65 -14.50 -0.29
N GLU A 147 -6.32 -15.78 -0.18
CA GLU A 147 -6.82 -16.65 0.87
C GLU A 147 -6.54 -16.12 2.29
N HIS A 148 -5.35 -15.55 2.50
CA HIS A 148 -4.93 -14.98 3.78
C HIS A 148 -5.74 -13.73 4.18
N LEU A 149 -6.45 -13.08 3.27
CA LEU A 149 -7.21 -11.85 3.57
C LEU A 149 -8.33 -12.07 4.59
N LYS A 150 -8.82 -13.31 4.71
CA LYS A 150 -9.82 -13.70 5.72
C LYS A 150 -9.30 -13.56 7.16
N GLN A 151 -7.97 -13.61 7.36
CA GLN A 151 -7.32 -13.46 8.66
C GLN A 151 -6.97 -11.99 8.99
N VAL A 152 -7.03 -11.08 8.01
CA VAL A 152 -6.76 -9.65 8.26
C VAL A 152 -7.87 -9.06 9.13
N LYS A 153 -7.51 -8.51 10.29
CA LYS A 153 -8.47 -8.01 11.29
C LYS A 153 -8.82 -6.54 11.13
N VAL A 154 -7.94 -5.76 10.48
CA VAL A 154 -8.16 -4.34 10.23
C VAL A 154 -9.06 -4.10 9.01
N PRO A 155 -9.75 -2.95 8.94
CA PRO A 155 -10.46 -2.55 7.73
C PRO A 155 -9.57 -2.51 6.49
N MET A 156 -10.13 -2.88 5.33
CA MET A 156 -9.40 -2.94 4.06
C MET A 156 -10.09 -2.10 2.99
N LEU A 157 -9.30 -1.32 2.24
CA LEU A 157 -9.73 -0.61 1.03
C LEU A 157 -9.05 -1.21 -0.20
N PHE A 158 -9.84 -1.69 -1.15
CA PHE A 158 -9.37 -2.11 -2.47
C PHE A 158 -9.66 -1.01 -3.49
N LEU A 159 -8.62 -0.45 -4.08
CA LEU A 159 -8.69 0.48 -5.21
C LEU A 159 -8.24 -0.30 -6.44
N GLN A 160 -9.17 -0.69 -7.30
CA GLN A 160 -8.91 -1.67 -8.37
C GLN A 160 -9.39 -1.19 -9.72
N GLY A 161 -8.50 -1.23 -10.71
CA GLY A 161 -8.85 -0.93 -12.10
C GLY A 161 -9.73 -2.04 -12.70
N THR A 162 -10.77 -1.65 -13.45
CA THR A 162 -11.69 -2.63 -14.08
C THR A 162 -11.07 -3.38 -15.27
N ARG A 163 -9.91 -2.91 -15.78
CA ARG A 163 -9.13 -3.55 -16.85
C ARG A 163 -7.78 -4.08 -16.36
N ASP A 164 -7.65 -4.34 -15.06
CA ASP A 164 -6.43 -4.86 -14.47
C ASP A 164 -6.21 -6.33 -14.86
N ALA A 165 -5.17 -6.60 -15.64
CA ALA A 165 -4.84 -7.96 -16.10
C ALA A 165 -4.30 -8.87 -14.96
N LEU A 166 -3.95 -8.32 -13.79
CA LEU A 166 -3.51 -9.08 -12.61
C LEU A 166 -4.63 -9.36 -11.61
N ALA A 167 -5.85 -8.84 -11.86
CA ALA A 167 -7.00 -9.06 -11.01
C ALA A 167 -8.28 -8.74 -11.80
N THR A 168 -8.86 -9.75 -12.47
CA THR A 168 -10.15 -9.55 -13.15
C THR A 168 -11.18 -9.06 -12.14
N ILE A 169 -12.00 -8.11 -12.54
CA ILE A 169 -12.88 -7.39 -11.62
C ILE A 169 -13.87 -8.33 -10.93
N ASP A 170 -14.40 -9.33 -11.64
CA ASP A 170 -15.32 -10.31 -11.08
C ASP A 170 -14.69 -11.15 -9.97
N LEU A 171 -13.41 -11.52 -10.12
CA LEU A 171 -12.69 -12.27 -9.09
C LEU A 171 -12.37 -11.41 -7.88
N ILE A 172 -12.00 -10.14 -8.07
CA ILE A 172 -11.73 -9.24 -6.93
C ILE A 172 -13.03 -8.94 -6.16
N GLU A 173 -14.16 -8.82 -6.83
CA GLU A 173 -15.47 -8.72 -6.19
C GLU A 173 -15.81 -9.97 -5.38
N LYS A 174 -15.63 -11.16 -5.98
CA LYS A 174 -15.85 -12.44 -5.32
C LYS A 174 -15.00 -12.58 -4.05
N VAL A 175 -13.76 -12.08 -4.08
CA VAL A 175 -12.84 -12.10 -2.93
C VAL A 175 -13.23 -11.07 -1.88
N SER A 176 -13.52 -9.83 -2.28
CA SER A 176 -13.74 -8.72 -1.33
C SER A 176 -15.12 -8.73 -0.69
N LYS A 177 -16.17 -9.16 -1.41
CA LYS A 177 -17.56 -9.15 -0.94
C LYS A 177 -17.79 -9.91 0.39
N PRO A 178 -17.21 -11.09 0.64
CA PRO A 178 -17.38 -11.80 1.91
C PRO A 178 -16.56 -11.22 3.07
N LEU A 179 -15.64 -10.30 2.81
CA LEU A 179 -14.79 -9.69 3.84
C LEU A 179 -15.53 -8.53 4.50
N LYS A 180 -16.08 -8.75 5.70
CA LYS A 180 -16.97 -7.81 6.41
C LYS A 180 -16.42 -6.39 6.58
N LYS A 181 -15.08 -6.23 6.63
CA LYS A 181 -14.39 -4.94 6.81
C LYS A 181 -13.71 -4.46 5.53
N ALA A 182 -14.06 -5.00 4.36
CA ALA A 182 -13.49 -4.58 3.09
C ALA A 182 -14.44 -3.66 2.32
N LYS A 183 -13.86 -2.62 1.70
CA LYS A 183 -14.50 -1.76 0.71
C LYS A 183 -13.77 -1.91 -0.61
N LEU A 184 -14.48 -2.21 -1.68
CA LEU A 184 -13.97 -2.17 -3.05
C LEU A 184 -14.42 -0.88 -3.74
N VAL A 185 -13.47 -0.16 -4.33
CA VAL A 185 -13.70 0.97 -5.23
C VAL A 185 -13.15 0.58 -6.60
N LYS A 186 -14.04 0.54 -7.60
CA LYS A 186 -13.69 0.23 -8.98
C LYS A 186 -13.29 1.51 -9.70
N LEU A 187 -12.16 1.49 -10.38
CA LEU A 187 -11.63 2.59 -11.19
C LEU A 187 -11.85 2.25 -12.64
N GLU A 188 -12.90 2.85 -13.21
CA GLU A 188 -13.45 2.46 -14.51
C GLU A 188 -12.48 2.69 -15.67
N GLY A 189 -12.19 1.62 -16.39
CA GLY A 189 -11.28 1.59 -17.53
C GLY A 189 -9.79 1.59 -17.17
N ALA A 190 -9.43 1.64 -15.87
CA ALA A 190 -8.05 1.65 -15.46
C ALA A 190 -7.40 0.26 -15.53
N ASP A 191 -6.16 0.21 -15.99
CA ASP A 191 -5.30 -0.96 -15.97
C ASP A 191 -4.57 -1.13 -14.61
N HIS A 192 -3.68 -2.13 -14.51
CA HIS A 192 -2.86 -2.34 -13.31
C HIS A 192 -1.96 -1.16 -12.96
N SER A 193 -1.57 -0.34 -13.92
CA SER A 193 -0.78 0.89 -13.72
C SER A 193 -1.62 2.12 -13.42
N PHE A 194 -2.95 1.96 -13.33
CA PHE A 194 -3.93 3.03 -13.17
C PHE A 194 -3.97 4.02 -14.34
N LYS A 195 -3.78 3.51 -15.56
CA LYS A 195 -3.98 4.25 -16.79
C LYS A 195 -5.36 3.96 -17.37
N ALA A 196 -6.12 4.98 -17.73
CA ALA A 196 -7.45 4.89 -18.31
C ALA A 196 -7.67 5.99 -19.38
N GLY A 197 -6.88 5.95 -20.45
CA GLY A 197 -6.91 6.98 -21.50
C GLY A 197 -6.57 8.36 -20.94
N LYS A 198 -7.50 9.32 -21.07
CA LYS A 198 -7.33 10.71 -20.59
C LYS A 198 -7.90 10.95 -19.18
N LYS A 199 -8.45 9.93 -18.49
CA LYS A 199 -9.02 10.09 -17.16
C LYS A 199 -7.93 10.34 -16.11
N ASP A 200 -8.19 11.23 -15.16
CA ASP A 200 -7.32 11.48 -13.99
C ASP A 200 -7.63 10.48 -12.87
N ILE A 201 -7.16 9.23 -13.06
CA ILE A 201 -7.32 8.17 -12.07
C ILE A 201 -6.58 8.51 -10.76
N MET A 202 -5.52 9.29 -10.80
CA MET A 202 -4.79 9.69 -9.60
C MET A 202 -5.68 10.50 -8.65
N SER A 203 -6.47 11.42 -9.16
CA SER A 203 -7.44 12.18 -8.34
C SER A 203 -8.52 11.27 -7.75
N GLU A 204 -9.00 10.27 -8.50
CA GLU A 204 -9.96 9.29 -7.98
C GLU A 204 -9.35 8.43 -6.85
N LEU A 205 -8.09 7.98 -7.01
CA LEU A 205 -7.36 7.24 -5.97
C LEU A 205 -7.23 8.05 -4.67
N VAL A 206 -6.84 9.30 -4.79
CA VAL A 206 -6.65 10.20 -3.63
C VAL A 206 -7.98 10.49 -2.93
N ALA A 207 -9.01 10.83 -3.69
CA ALA A 207 -10.34 11.10 -3.15
C ALA A 207 -10.92 9.89 -2.40
N ALA A 208 -10.88 8.70 -3.00
CA ALA A 208 -11.36 7.47 -2.38
C ALA A 208 -10.56 7.10 -1.13
N THR A 209 -9.24 7.29 -1.14
CA THR A 209 -8.37 7.08 0.02
C THR A 209 -8.73 8.01 1.17
N LYS A 210 -8.84 9.32 0.90
CA LYS A 210 -9.21 10.35 1.89
C LYS A 210 -10.58 10.06 2.51
N GLU A 211 -11.59 9.82 1.68
CA GLU A 211 -12.95 9.52 2.13
C GLU A 211 -12.99 8.29 3.04
N TRP A 212 -12.25 7.23 2.64
CA TRP A 212 -12.25 6.00 3.41
C TRP A 212 -11.51 6.17 4.74
N ILE A 213 -10.34 6.83 4.78
CA ILE A 213 -9.59 7.11 6.02
C ILE A 213 -10.43 7.90 7.00
N ALA A 214 -11.16 8.93 6.54
CA ALA A 214 -12.01 9.75 7.40
C ALA A 214 -13.07 8.90 8.15
N LYS A 215 -13.59 7.84 7.51
CA LYS A 215 -14.56 6.91 8.12
C LYS A 215 -13.94 5.90 9.10
N GLN A 216 -12.61 5.71 9.08
CA GLN A 216 -11.91 4.82 10.01
C GLN A 216 -11.37 5.57 11.23
N SER A 217 -11.32 6.89 11.20
CA SER A 217 -10.78 7.74 12.27
C SER A 217 -11.86 8.34 13.15
N SER A 218 -13.14 8.04 12.84
CA SER A 218 -14.32 8.36 13.65
C SER A 218 -14.61 7.21 14.59
#